data_fae6ea03aa24244f229387c3f06cacca
#
_entry.id   fae6ea03aa24244f229387c3f06cacca
#
_cell.length_a   1.000
_cell.length_b   1.000
_cell.length_c   1.000
_cell.angle_alpha   90.00
_cell.angle_beta   90.00
_cell.angle_gamma   90.00
#
_symmetry.space_group_name_H-M   'P 1'
#
loop_
_entity.id
_entity.type
_entity.pdbx_description
1 polymer ?
#
loop_
_entity_poly.entity_id
_entity_poly.type
_entity_poly.pdbx_seq_one_letter_code
_entity_poly.pdbx_strand_id
1 'polypeptide(L)'
;MPTPNPAAMDFLLSRRSRPAKTLKAPGPDKAALMPLLTAAARTPDHGKLEPWRFIVLRDAAMRRLADAVADCGTRLGKSDEDIAKARDAWERSPLCVAVVEVQKDSPKIPALEQTYSAGAVCLALLNAALASGWGANWLSGWASHDRGFVEGALGLASHEKIAGFIHIGTEGATPPERPRPDLDQIVSWVSE
;
A
#
# COMPACT_ATOMS: atom_id res chain seq x y z
N MET A 1 30.27 7.21 11.66
CA MET A 1 28.80 6.99 11.88
C MET A 1 28.05 7.81 10.83
N PRO A 2 26.88 7.37 10.37
CA PRO A 2 26.05 8.17 9.48
C PRO A 2 25.69 9.52 10.12
N THR A 3 25.59 10.57 9.33
CA THR A 3 25.14 11.87 9.81
C THR A 3 23.64 11.81 10.12
N PRO A 4 23.19 12.26 11.30
CA PRO A 4 21.77 12.35 11.61
C PRO A 4 20.99 13.20 10.59
N ASN A 5 19.75 12.79 10.28
CA ASN A 5 18.85 13.55 9.43
C ASN A 5 17.57 13.92 10.23
N PRO A 6 17.57 15.07 10.90
CA PRO A 6 16.43 15.50 11.72
C PRO A 6 15.13 15.61 10.92
N ALA A 7 15.17 16.15 9.70
CA ALA A 7 13.96 16.30 8.87
C ALA A 7 13.32 14.95 8.54
N ALA A 8 14.11 13.89 8.32
CA ALA A 8 13.57 12.56 8.11
C ALA A 8 12.91 12.01 9.39
N MET A 9 13.50 12.25 10.57
CA MET A 9 12.91 11.84 11.85
C MET A 9 11.61 12.61 12.15
N ASP A 10 11.59 13.91 11.94
CA ASP A 10 10.39 14.74 12.12
C ASP A 10 9.25 14.25 11.22
N PHE A 11 9.56 13.94 9.96
CA PHE A 11 8.59 13.34 9.05
C PHE A 11 8.06 12.01 9.59
N LEU A 12 8.92 11.08 10.01
CA LEU A 12 8.51 9.76 10.48
C LEU A 12 7.64 9.85 11.75
N LEU A 13 7.93 10.79 12.65
CA LEU A 13 7.19 11.02 13.88
C LEU A 13 5.83 11.67 13.64
N SER A 14 5.69 12.51 12.61
CA SER A 14 4.49 13.33 12.36
C SER A 14 3.60 12.82 11.21
N ARG A 15 4.13 11.97 10.33
CA ARG A 15 3.39 11.52 9.15
C ARG A 15 2.08 10.80 9.49
N ARG A 16 1.03 11.09 8.69
CA ARG A 16 -0.31 10.47 8.81
C ARG A 16 -0.80 9.97 7.45
N SER A 17 -1.36 8.76 7.40
CA SER A 17 -2.13 8.33 6.22
C SER A 17 -3.32 9.24 5.99
N ARG A 18 -3.67 9.47 4.73
CA ARG A 18 -4.84 10.25 4.30
C ARG A 18 -5.90 9.29 3.79
N PRO A 19 -7.12 9.26 4.38
CA PRO A 19 -8.14 8.29 3.96
C PRO A 19 -8.37 8.33 2.44
N ALA A 20 -8.38 7.17 1.77
CA ALA A 20 -8.48 7.10 0.31
C ALA A 20 -9.70 7.83 -0.23
N LYS A 21 -10.84 7.76 0.50
CA LYS A 21 -12.08 8.48 0.17
C LYS A 21 -11.98 10.02 0.21
N THR A 22 -10.91 10.57 0.79
CA THR A 22 -10.68 12.03 0.85
C THR A 22 -9.65 12.50 -0.16
N LEU A 23 -9.04 11.58 -0.91
CA LEU A 23 -8.09 11.93 -1.97
C LEU A 23 -8.82 12.50 -3.17
N LYS A 24 -8.18 13.46 -3.82
CA LYS A 24 -8.71 14.18 -4.98
C LYS A 24 -7.72 14.18 -6.14
N ALA A 25 -8.21 14.41 -7.34
CA ALA A 25 -7.37 14.74 -8.48
C ALA A 25 -6.68 16.11 -8.27
N PRO A 26 -5.47 16.31 -8.84
CA PRO A 26 -4.75 15.31 -9.59
C PRO A 26 -4.04 14.29 -8.70
N GLY A 27 -3.76 13.11 -9.23
CA GLY A 27 -2.73 12.21 -8.71
C GLY A 27 -1.39 12.48 -9.38
N PRO A 28 -0.27 11.88 -8.90
CA PRO A 28 1.03 12.02 -9.54
C PRO A 28 0.98 11.50 -10.99
N ASP A 29 1.56 12.25 -11.90
CA ASP A 29 1.86 11.76 -13.24
C ASP A 29 3.02 10.75 -13.21
N LYS A 30 3.42 10.22 -14.39
CA LYS A 30 4.51 9.26 -14.46
C LYS A 30 5.83 9.83 -13.94
N ALA A 31 6.13 11.09 -14.23
CA ALA A 31 7.39 11.73 -13.83
C ALA A 31 7.45 11.91 -12.30
N ALA A 32 6.35 12.33 -11.68
CA ALA A 32 6.26 12.45 -10.23
C ALA A 32 6.17 11.09 -9.50
N LEU A 33 5.58 10.07 -10.14
CA LEU A 33 5.41 8.74 -9.53
C LEU A 33 6.72 7.93 -9.53
N MET A 34 7.54 8.02 -10.58
CA MET A 34 8.77 7.21 -10.70
C MET A 34 9.74 7.37 -9.53
N PRO A 35 10.03 8.59 -8.99
CA PRO A 35 10.84 8.73 -7.79
C PRO A 35 10.25 8.03 -6.57
N LEU A 36 8.92 8.00 -6.41
CA LEU A 36 8.25 7.32 -5.30
C LEU A 36 8.43 5.80 -5.39
N LEU A 37 8.25 5.24 -6.59
CA LEU A 37 8.48 3.82 -6.84
C LEU A 37 9.96 3.45 -6.65
N THR A 38 10.88 4.31 -7.09
CA THR A 38 12.32 4.14 -6.87
C THR A 38 12.67 4.11 -5.38
N ALA A 39 12.10 5.03 -4.59
CA ALA A 39 12.28 5.04 -3.13
C ALA A 39 11.71 3.75 -2.48
N ALA A 40 10.53 3.31 -2.90
CA ALA A 40 9.92 2.08 -2.41
C ALA A 40 10.76 0.85 -2.75
N ALA A 41 11.30 0.78 -3.97
CA ALA A 41 12.15 -0.30 -4.43
C ALA A 41 13.53 -0.37 -3.73
N ARG A 42 13.88 0.61 -2.87
CA ARG A 42 15.07 0.55 -2.02
C ARG A 42 14.84 -0.22 -0.72
N THR A 43 13.65 -0.77 -0.53
CA THR A 43 13.36 -1.63 0.63
C THR A 43 14.34 -2.80 0.69
N PRO A 44 14.91 -3.10 1.86
CA PRO A 44 15.76 -4.27 2.03
C PRO A 44 15.00 -5.56 1.73
N ASP A 45 15.68 -6.48 1.04
CA ASP A 45 15.22 -7.84 0.88
C ASP A 45 16.40 -8.81 1.06
N HIS A 46 16.15 -9.96 1.67
CA HIS A 46 17.18 -10.96 1.91
C HIS A 46 17.57 -11.61 0.57
N GLY A 47 18.85 -11.57 0.25
CA GLY A 47 19.41 -12.23 -0.92
C GLY A 47 19.15 -11.54 -2.27
N LYS A 48 18.61 -10.34 -2.28
CA LYS A 48 18.27 -9.57 -3.49
C LYS A 48 17.32 -10.34 -4.41
N LEU A 49 16.30 -10.97 -3.82
CA LEU A 49 15.30 -11.73 -4.55
C LEU A 49 14.27 -10.82 -5.25
N GLU A 50 14.13 -9.57 -4.78
CA GLU A 50 13.13 -8.60 -5.27
C GLU A 50 11.73 -9.25 -5.34
N PRO A 51 11.21 -9.74 -4.18
CA PRO A 51 10.01 -10.60 -4.17
C PRO A 51 8.73 -9.78 -4.32
N TRP A 52 8.73 -8.76 -5.17
CA TRP A 52 7.62 -7.84 -5.38
C TRP A 52 7.71 -7.15 -6.74
N ARG A 53 6.55 -6.67 -7.21
CA ARG A 53 6.40 -5.79 -8.38
C ARG A 53 5.27 -4.80 -8.16
N PHE A 54 5.18 -3.81 -9.03
CA PHE A 54 4.15 -2.77 -8.96
C PHE A 54 3.19 -2.87 -10.15
N ILE A 55 1.89 -2.64 -9.88
CA ILE A 55 0.87 -2.36 -10.90
C ILE A 55 0.33 -0.96 -10.63
N VAL A 56 0.53 -0.04 -11.57
CA VAL A 56 0.00 1.32 -11.49
C VAL A 56 -1.38 1.36 -12.13
N LEU A 57 -2.38 1.75 -11.36
CA LEU A 57 -3.80 1.79 -11.71
C LEU A 57 -4.29 3.22 -11.69
N ARG A 58 -4.90 3.68 -12.78
CA ARG A 58 -5.43 5.04 -12.92
C ARG A 58 -6.57 5.09 -13.94
N ASP A 59 -7.29 6.19 -13.95
CA ASP A 59 -8.30 6.50 -14.96
C ASP A 59 -9.36 5.38 -15.11
N ALA A 60 -9.50 4.79 -16.29
CA ALA A 60 -10.46 3.73 -16.56
C ALA A 60 -10.20 2.46 -15.73
N ALA A 61 -8.95 2.18 -15.36
CA ALA A 61 -8.63 1.02 -14.53
C ALA A 61 -9.20 1.17 -13.11
N MET A 62 -9.20 2.38 -12.55
CA MET A 62 -9.80 2.63 -11.23
C MET A 62 -11.30 2.37 -11.23
N ARG A 63 -12.02 2.85 -12.25
CA ARG A 63 -13.48 2.60 -12.40
C ARG A 63 -13.78 1.12 -12.58
N ARG A 64 -13.04 0.44 -13.45
CA ARG A 64 -13.19 -1.01 -13.66
C ARG A 64 -12.99 -1.81 -12.38
N LEU A 65 -12.02 -1.41 -11.54
CA LEU A 65 -11.76 -2.08 -10.26
C LEU A 65 -12.82 -1.75 -9.21
N ALA A 66 -13.43 -0.57 -9.23
CA ALA A 66 -14.58 -0.25 -8.39
C ALA A 66 -15.74 -1.21 -8.68
N ASP A 67 -16.04 -1.48 -9.96
CA ASP A 67 -17.07 -2.44 -10.35
C ASP A 67 -16.68 -3.88 -9.97
N ALA A 68 -15.44 -4.29 -10.25
CA ALA A 68 -14.95 -5.63 -9.92
C ALA A 68 -14.95 -5.91 -8.39
N VAL A 69 -14.67 -4.90 -7.56
CA VAL A 69 -14.80 -5.01 -6.09
C VAL A 69 -16.24 -5.20 -5.68
N ALA A 70 -17.19 -4.50 -6.31
CA ALA A 70 -18.62 -4.67 -6.01
C ALA A 70 -19.11 -6.09 -6.38
N ASP A 71 -18.75 -6.58 -7.56
CA ASP A 71 -19.08 -7.95 -8.00
C ASP A 71 -18.47 -9.00 -7.07
N CYS A 72 -17.22 -8.80 -6.67
CA CYS A 72 -16.54 -9.68 -5.72
C CYS A 72 -17.26 -9.68 -4.36
N GLY A 73 -17.64 -8.52 -3.84
CA GLY A 73 -18.38 -8.39 -2.59
C GLY A 73 -19.72 -9.11 -2.62
N THR A 74 -20.47 -8.95 -3.69
CA THR A 74 -21.74 -9.65 -3.91
C THR A 74 -21.54 -11.19 -3.90
N ARG A 75 -20.54 -11.67 -4.62
CA ARG A 75 -20.19 -13.09 -4.67
C ARG A 75 -19.76 -13.65 -3.32
N LEU A 76 -19.11 -12.83 -2.48
CA LEU A 76 -18.68 -13.19 -1.13
C LEU A 76 -19.75 -12.95 -0.07
N GLY A 77 -20.96 -12.55 -0.43
CA GLY A 77 -22.08 -12.29 0.49
C GLY A 77 -21.80 -11.14 1.46
N LYS A 78 -21.04 -10.11 1.04
CA LYS A 78 -20.80 -8.92 1.84
C LYS A 78 -22.05 -8.04 1.88
N SER A 79 -22.19 -7.26 2.96
CA SER A 79 -23.28 -6.28 3.05
C SER A 79 -23.12 -5.16 2.00
N ASP A 80 -24.22 -4.55 1.60
CA ASP A 80 -24.22 -3.41 0.67
C ASP A 80 -23.37 -2.26 1.22
N GLU A 81 -23.36 -2.06 2.53
CA GLU A 81 -22.52 -1.04 3.18
C GLU A 81 -21.01 -1.35 3.03
N ASP A 82 -20.61 -2.60 3.25
CA ASP A 82 -19.21 -3.03 3.09
C ASP A 82 -18.76 -2.92 1.63
N ILE A 83 -19.64 -3.28 0.70
CA ILE A 83 -19.38 -3.16 -0.75
C ILE A 83 -19.23 -1.70 -1.14
N ALA A 84 -20.16 -0.84 -0.75
CA ALA A 84 -20.11 0.60 -1.03
C ALA A 84 -18.85 1.24 -0.45
N LYS A 85 -18.48 0.90 0.77
CA LYS A 85 -17.26 1.39 1.43
C LYS A 85 -15.97 0.95 0.73
N ALA A 86 -15.92 -0.31 0.29
CA ALA A 86 -14.77 -0.81 -0.46
C ALA A 86 -14.65 -0.16 -1.84
N ARG A 87 -15.76 0.03 -2.55
CA ARG A 87 -15.87 0.68 -3.85
C ARG A 87 -15.43 2.15 -3.80
N ASP A 88 -15.84 2.90 -2.76
CA ASP A 88 -15.59 4.33 -2.59
C ASP A 88 -14.09 4.70 -2.68
N ALA A 89 -13.20 3.84 -2.19
CA ALA A 89 -11.76 4.05 -2.29
C ALA A 89 -11.26 4.07 -3.75
N TRP A 90 -11.82 3.21 -4.61
CA TRP A 90 -11.46 3.12 -6.02
C TRP A 90 -12.08 4.25 -6.85
N GLU A 91 -13.29 4.68 -6.52
CA GLU A 91 -13.99 5.74 -7.23
C GLU A 91 -13.40 7.12 -6.98
N ARG A 92 -12.95 7.38 -5.76
CA ARG A 92 -12.49 8.72 -5.34
C ARG A 92 -11.01 8.94 -5.54
N SER A 93 -10.21 7.91 -5.36
CA SER A 93 -8.76 8.04 -5.50
C SER A 93 -8.37 8.14 -6.98
N PRO A 94 -7.56 9.13 -7.37
CA PRO A 94 -7.17 9.31 -8.78
C PRO A 94 -6.14 8.27 -9.25
N LEU A 95 -5.44 7.62 -8.32
CA LEU A 95 -4.40 6.65 -8.62
C LEU A 95 -4.24 5.65 -7.48
N CYS A 96 -3.98 4.40 -7.83
CA CYS A 96 -3.58 3.37 -6.89
C CYS A 96 -2.37 2.60 -7.44
N VAL A 97 -1.42 2.30 -6.58
CA VAL A 97 -0.35 1.34 -6.87
C VAL A 97 -0.61 0.07 -6.09
N ALA A 98 -0.86 -1.03 -6.79
CA ALA A 98 -0.87 -2.35 -6.18
C ALA A 98 0.58 -2.83 -6.02
N VAL A 99 0.98 -3.11 -4.79
CA VAL A 99 2.22 -3.81 -4.47
C VAL A 99 1.90 -5.30 -4.47
N VAL A 100 2.47 -6.00 -5.43
CA VAL A 100 2.28 -7.43 -5.63
C VAL A 100 3.46 -8.18 -5.04
N GLU A 101 3.20 -9.09 -4.12
CA GLU A 101 4.19 -10.05 -3.64
C GLU A 101 4.39 -11.13 -4.71
N VAL A 102 5.65 -11.35 -5.09
CA VAL A 102 6.07 -12.33 -6.09
C VAL A 102 7.16 -13.20 -5.47
N GLN A 103 6.76 -14.19 -4.71
CA GLN A 103 7.72 -15.07 -4.06
C GLN A 103 8.61 -15.78 -5.06
N LYS A 104 9.89 -15.86 -4.74
CA LYS A 104 10.91 -16.54 -5.50
C LYS A 104 11.31 -17.84 -4.80
N ASP A 105 11.53 -18.88 -5.57
CA ASP A 105 12.08 -20.10 -5.03
C ASP A 105 13.49 -19.84 -4.49
N SER A 106 13.69 -20.19 -3.24
CA SER A 106 14.99 -20.07 -2.59
C SER A 106 15.14 -21.14 -1.50
N PRO A 107 16.19 -21.98 -1.57
CA PRO A 107 16.44 -22.98 -0.53
C PRO A 107 16.95 -22.37 0.78
N LYS A 108 17.37 -21.11 0.76
CA LYS A 108 17.99 -20.43 1.90
C LYS A 108 17.12 -19.36 2.54
N ILE A 109 16.17 -18.80 1.78
CA ILE A 109 15.39 -17.63 2.22
C ILE A 109 13.93 -18.04 2.36
N PRO A 110 13.42 -18.04 3.60
CA PRO A 110 12.03 -18.41 3.86
C PRO A 110 11.04 -17.50 3.14
N ALA A 111 9.91 -18.06 2.70
CA ALA A 111 8.81 -17.32 2.09
C ALA A 111 8.31 -16.15 2.98
N LEU A 112 8.31 -16.35 4.29
CA LEU A 112 7.88 -15.34 5.26
C LEU A 112 8.74 -14.06 5.23
N GLU A 113 10.04 -14.18 5.04
CA GLU A 113 10.93 -13.01 4.93
C GLU A 113 10.65 -12.22 3.65
N GLN A 114 10.29 -12.90 2.57
CA GLN A 114 9.87 -12.28 1.32
C GLN A 114 8.54 -11.51 1.49
N THR A 115 7.60 -12.08 2.24
CA THR A 115 6.34 -11.41 2.60
C THR A 115 6.60 -10.15 3.43
N TYR A 116 7.52 -10.20 4.42
CA TYR A 116 7.88 -9.02 5.20
C TYR A 116 8.50 -7.91 4.34
N SER A 117 9.36 -8.29 3.38
CA SER A 117 9.92 -7.32 2.42
C SER A 117 8.83 -6.67 1.57
N ALA A 118 7.87 -7.43 1.04
CA ALA A 118 6.75 -6.89 0.28
C ALA A 118 5.87 -5.93 1.12
N GLY A 119 5.63 -6.26 2.38
CA GLY A 119 4.96 -5.35 3.33
C GLY A 119 5.75 -4.07 3.60
N ALA A 120 7.07 -4.17 3.73
CA ALA A 120 7.94 -3.01 3.92
C ALA A 120 7.96 -2.09 2.69
N VAL A 121 7.88 -2.64 1.47
CA VAL A 121 7.69 -1.86 0.22
C VAL A 121 6.41 -1.04 0.25
N CYS A 122 5.30 -1.59 0.77
CA CYS A 122 4.06 -0.85 0.94
C CYS A 122 4.25 0.38 1.83
N LEU A 123 4.92 0.22 2.98
CA LEU A 123 5.21 1.32 3.90
C LEU A 123 6.17 2.33 3.27
N ALA A 124 7.20 1.87 2.58
CA ALA A 124 8.16 2.74 1.89
C ALA A 124 7.49 3.61 0.83
N LEU A 125 6.60 3.02 0.00
CA LEU A 125 5.84 3.76 -1.01
C LEU A 125 4.88 4.77 -0.37
N LEU A 126 4.17 4.37 0.68
CA LEU A 126 3.30 5.27 1.44
C LEU A 126 4.08 6.48 1.97
N ASN A 127 5.23 6.24 2.60
CA ASN A 127 6.07 7.29 3.15
C ASN A 127 6.65 8.19 2.05
N ALA A 128 7.11 7.62 0.93
CA ALA A 128 7.62 8.39 -0.20
C ALA A 128 6.55 9.32 -0.77
N ALA A 129 5.31 8.85 -0.93
CA ALA A 129 4.21 9.67 -1.40
C ALA A 129 3.92 10.83 -0.44
N LEU A 130 3.80 10.55 0.86
CA LEU A 130 3.55 11.57 1.88
C LEU A 130 4.70 12.59 2.01
N ALA A 131 5.96 12.12 1.95
CA ALA A 131 7.13 12.99 1.99
C ALA A 131 7.24 13.91 0.75
N SER A 132 6.63 13.51 -0.36
CA SER A 132 6.58 14.29 -1.60
C SER A 132 5.33 15.20 -1.69
N GLY A 133 4.58 15.34 -0.59
CA GLY A 133 3.40 16.23 -0.51
C GLY A 133 2.11 15.64 -1.07
N TRP A 134 2.09 14.36 -1.45
CA TRP A 134 0.86 13.68 -1.85
C TRP A 134 0.10 13.15 -0.65
N GLY A 135 -1.23 13.17 -0.73
CA GLY A 135 -2.06 12.36 0.16
C GLY A 135 -1.92 10.88 -0.21
N ALA A 136 -1.80 10.00 0.78
CA ALA A 136 -1.71 8.57 0.51
C ALA A 136 -2.27 7.70 1.65
N ASN A 137 -2.76 6.51 1.26
CA ASN A 137 -3.28 5.50 2.17
C ASN A 137 -2.88 4.10 1.70
N TRP A 138 -2.48 3.25 2.64
CA TRP A 138 -2.31 1.82 2.40
C TRP A 138 -3.58 1.10 2.84
N LEU A 139 -4.22 0.46 1.89
CA LEU A 139 -5.41 -0.36 2.11
C LEU A 139 -5.13 -1.83 1.76
N SER A 140 -5.84 -2.68 2.43
CA SER A 140 -6.09 -4.07 2.10
C SER A 140 -7.53 -4.39 2.50
N GLY A 141 -8.01 -5.56 2.18
CA GLY A 141 -9.34 -5.95 2.56
C GLY A 141 -9.69 -7.30 1.93
N TRP A 142 -10.93 -7.72 2.06
CA TRP A 142 -11.40 -9.02 1.58
C TRP A 142 -11.12 -9.24 0.08
N ALA A 143 -11.23 -8.22 -0.75
CA ALA A 143 -10.92 -8.31 -2.18
C ALA A 143 -9.44 -8.62 -2.45
N SER A 144 -8.51 -8.10 -1.63
CA SER A 144 -7.05 -8.37 -1.78
C SER A 144 -6.71 -9.85 -1.65
N HIS A 145 -7.54 -10.62 -0.96
CA HIS A 145 -7.33 -12.03 -0.64
C HIS A 145 -8.20 -12.96 -1.48
N ASP A 146 -9.11 -12.42 -2.30
CA ASP A 146 -9.97 -13.20 -3.17
C ASP A 146 -9.29 -13.49 -4.51
N ARG A 147 -9.07 -14.77 -4.79
CA ARG A 147 -8.40 -15.19 -6.03
C ARG A 147 -9.13 -14.76 -7.29
N GLY A 148 -10.46 -14.84 -7.27
CA GLY A 148 -11.29 -14.40 -8.42
C GLY A 148 -11.09 -12.93 -8.74
N PHE A 149 -10.98 -12.07 -7.72
CA PHE A 149 -10.70 -10.66 -7.91
C PHE A 149 -9.26 -10.41 -8.38
N VAL A 150 -8.26 -10.95 -7.67
CA VAL A 150 -6.86 -10.62 -8.01
C VAL A 150 -6.39 -11.22 -9.34
N GLU A 151 -6.87 -12.40 -9.71
CA GLU A 151 -6.59 -13.00 -11.02
C GLU A 151 -7.42 -12.36 -12.13
N GLY A 152 -8.73 -12.23 -11.93
CA GLY A 152 -9.65 -11.74 -12.96
C GLY A 152 -9.53 -10.23 -13.22
N ALA A 153 -9.43 -9.41 -12.16
CA ALA A 153 -9.42 -7.96 -12.31
C ALA A 153 -8.02 -7.35 -12.43
N LEU A 154 -7.00 -7.98 -11.84
CA LEU A 154 -5.62 -7.47 -11.84
C LEU A 154 -4.65 -8.31 -12.68
N GLY A 155 -5.06 -9.49 -13.13
CA GLY A 155 -4.23 -10.38 -13.93
C GLY A 155 -3.05 -11.00 -13.17
N LEU A 156 -3.22 -11.25 -11.86
CA LEU A 156 -2.18 -11.88 -11.07
C LEU A 156 -2.04 -13.36 -11.43
N ALA A 157 -0.82 -13.86 -11.42
CA ALA A 157 -0.58 -15.29 -11.50
C ALA A 157 -0.99 -16.00 -10.19
N SER A 158 -1.21 -17.31 -10.24
CA SER A 158 -1.70 -18.10 -9.10
C SER A 158 -0.80 -18.05 -7.86
N HIS A 159 0.50 -17.83 -8.03
CA HIS A 159 1.48 -17.71 -6.95
C HIS A 159 1.65 -16.26 -6.44
N GLU A 160 1.12 -15.26 -7.15
CA GLU A 160 1.22 -13.86 -6.77
C GLU A 160 0.12 -13.48 -5.77
N LYS A 161 0.42 -12.54 -4.87
CA LYS A 161 -0.50 -12.03 -3.85
C LYS A 161 -0.44 -10.52 -3.79
N ILE A 162 -1.49 -9.88 -3.30
CA ILE A 162 -1.47 -8.46 -2.98
C ILE A 162 -0.86 -8.26 -1.59
N ALA A 163 0.26 -7.52 -1.51
CA ALA A 163 0.81 -7.02 -0.25
C ALA A 163 0.05 -5.77 0.23
N GLY A 164 -0.41 -4.95 -0.70
CA GLY A 164 -1.22 -3.78 -0.38
C GLY A 164 -1.59 -2.94 -1.60
N PHE A 165 -2.61 -2.13 -1.42
CA PHE A 165 -3.06 -1.10 -2.35
C PHE A 165 -2.70 0.27 -1.79
N ILE A 166 -1.82 1.01 -2.46
CA ILE A 166 -1.39 2.35 -2.05
C ILE A 166 -2.14 3.36 -2.92
N HIS A 167 -3.20 3.92 -2.37
CA HIS A 167 -3.97 4.99 -3.00
C HIS A 167 -3.24 6.32 -2.84
N ILE A 168 -3.07 7.07 -3.92
CA ILE A 168 -2.30 8.33 -3.95
C ILE A 168 -3.08 9.39 -4.71
N GLY A 169 -3.08 10.61 -4.18
CA GLY A 169 -3.74 11.76 -4.79
C GLY A 169 -3.44 13.05 -4.04
N THR A 170 -4.08 14.14 -4.44
CA THR A 170 -4.06 15.38 -3.69
C THR A 170 -4.85 15.23 -2.39
N GLU A 171 -4.32 15.72 -1.28
CA GLU A 171 -5.02 15.72 0.02
C GLU A 171 -6.27 16.58 -0.06
N GLY A 172 -7.42 16.02 0.27
CA GLY A 172 -8.68 16.75 0.32
C GLY A 172 -9.11 17.15 1.73
N ALA A 173 -8.60 16.47 2.74
CA ALA A 173 -8.86 16.75 4.15
C ALA A 173 -7.75 16.16 5.03
N THR A 174 -7.30 16.95 6.00
CA THR A 174 -6.34 16.49 7.01
C THR A 174 -7.08 15.69 8.09
N PRO A 175 -6.76 14.42 8.31
CA PRO A 175 -7.39 13.65 9.37
C PRO A 175 -6.90 14.12 10.74
N PRO A 176 -7.71 13.95 11.81
CA PRO A 176 -7.28 14.22 13.18
C PRO A 176 -6.11 13.30 13.55
N GLU A 177 -5.34 13.70 14.57
CA GLU A 177 -4.29 12.85 15.11
C GLU A 177 -4.89 11.54 15.67
N ARG A 178 -4.11 10.48 15.59
CA ARG A 178 -4.51 9.15 16.03
C ARG A 178 -3.76 8.80 17.33
N PRO A 179 -4.43 8.18 18.32
CA PRO A 179 -3.72 7.60 19.46
C PRO A 179 -2.57 6.69 19.00
N ARG A 180 -1.43 6.82 19.63
CA ARG A 180 -0.24 6.01 19.37
C ARG A 180 -0.09 4.93 20.43
N PRO A 181 0.57 3.82 20.13
CA PRO A 181 0.88 2.82 21.15
C PRO A 181 1.65 3.42 22.32
N ASP A 182 1.35 2.94 23.51
CA ASP A 182 2.14 3.20 24.70
C ASP A 182 3.42 2.33 24.62
N LEU A 183 4.57 2.99 24.52
CA LEU A 183 5.86 2.30 24.34
C LEU A 183 6.23 1.49 25.57
N ASP A 184 5.82 1.89 26.77
CA ASP A 184 6.10 1.15 28.00
C ASP A 184 5.41 -0.22 28.02
N GLN A 185 4.34 -0.39 27.22
CA GLN A 185 3.63 -1.68 27.11
C GLN A 185 4.18 -2.61 26.02
N ILE A 186 4.90 -2.09 25.05
CA ILE A 186 5.35 -2.86 23.88
C ILE A 186 6.87 -2.96 23.73
N VAL A 187 7.63 -2.30 24.60
CA VAL A 187 9.09 -2.35 24.60
C VAL A 187 9.58 -3.15 25.81
N SER A 188 10.39 -4.15 25.55
CA SER A 188 11.11 -4.89 26.59
C SER A 188 12.60 -4.57 26.51
N TRP A 189 13.18 -4.17 27.64
CA TRP A 189 14.62 -3.91 27.76
C TRP A 189 15.29 -5.16 28.35
N VAL A 190 16.19 -5.76 27.58
CA VAL A 190 16.97 -6.96 28.02
C VAL A 190 18.43 -6.57 27.99
N SER A 191 19.07 -6.60 29.16
CA SER A 191 20.46 -6.20 29.37
C SER A 191 21.37 -7.34 29.91
N GLU A 192 20.81 -8.55 30.10
CA GLU A 192 21.51 -9.75 30.55
C GLU A 192 21.26 -10.92 29.57
#